data_ad1a0d7934e12c47cf7542d210f181b4
#
_entry.id   ad1a0d7934e12c47cf7542d210f181b4
#
_cell.length_a   1.000
_cell.length_b   1.000
_cell.length_c   1.000
_cell.angle_alpha   90.00
_cell.angle_beta   90.00
_cell.angle_gamma   90.00
#
_symmetry.space_group_name_H-M   'P 1'
#
loop_
_entity.id
_entity.type
_entity.pdbx_description
1 polymer ?
#
loop_
_entity_poly.entity_id
_entity_poly.type
_entity_poly.pdbx_seq_one_letter_code
_entity_poly.pdbx_strand_id
1 'polypeptide(L)'
;ETKRKIFHAAKNILQREGYERLSIKNICDEAGVSNGSFYHHFKTKDDLLSYYIEEQPSINPDLLDPPSSADEAKIAIIHVYLNYAQYCRELGVEFMANYYTPKNQALNPSIRTERPYPILTVENYLKRAIDNGTFKPTIPLSDILTDIRMIVIGNVFEWCLHNGDTDFEGNIRRSLTHYLDGIF
;
A
#
# COMPACT_ATOMS: atom_id res chain seq x y z
N GLU A 1 13.72 18.17 -3.22
CA GLU A 1 12.86 19.27 -2.75
C GLU A 1 11.62 19.43 -3.65
N THR A 2 11.78 19.62 -4.97
CA THR A 2 10.67 19.82 -5.91
C THR A 2 9.70 18.66 -5.97
N LYS A 3 10.19 17.41 -6.00
CA LYS A 3 9.36 16.19 -5.97
C LYS A 3 8.42 16.18 -4.75
N ARG A 4 8.94 16.55 -3.58
CA ARG A 4 8.13 16.64 -2.35
C ARG A 4 7.11 17.78 -2.38
N LYS A 5 7.44 18.94 -2.98
CA LYS A 5 6.46 20.04 -3.17
C LYS A 5 5.28 19.59 -4.03
N ILE A 6 5.55 18.93 -5.16
CA ILE A 6 4.51 18.39 -6.04
C ILE A 6 3.64 17.39 -5.28
N PHE A 7 4.26 16.49 -4.51
CA PHE A 7 3.56 15.50 -3.70
C PHE A 7 2.67 16.15 -2.63
N HIS A 8 3.18 17.13 -1.88
CA HIS A 8 2.39 17.82 -0.85
C HIS A 8 1.24 18.63 -1.45
N ALA A 9 1.45 19.28 -2.61
CA ALA A 9 0.38 19.97 -3.33
C ALA A 9 -0.74 19.00 -3.74
N ALA A 10 -0.39 17.85 -4.28
CA ALA A 10 -1.36 16.82 -4.64
C ALA A 10 -2.15 16.32 -3.40
N LYS A 11 -1.45 16.11 -2.27
CA LYS A 11 -2.07 15.73 -1.00
C LYS A 11 -3.07 16.79 -0.52
N ASN A 12 -2.69 18.05 -0.55
CA ASN A 12 -3.54 19.17 -0.13
C ASN A 12 -4.80 19.25 -1.00
N ILE A 13 -4.66 19.17 -2.33
CA ILE A 13 -5.80 19.18 -3.25
C ILE A 13 -6.73 18.01 -2.95
N LEU A 14 -6.18 16.80 -2.81
CA LEU A 14 -6.95 15.60 -2.54
C LEU A 14 -7.77 15.73 -1.24
N GLN A 15 -7.16 16.22 -0.18
CA GLN A 15 -7.82 16.39 1.13
C GLN A 15 -8.84 17.53 1.15
N ARG A 16 -8.61 18.60 0.40
CA ARG A 16 -9.47 19.79 0.39
C ARG A 16 -10.60 19.69 -0.63
N GLU A 17 -10.32 19.15 -1.81
CA GLU A 17 -11.19 19.26 -2.99
C GLU A 17 -11.58 17.91 -3.60
N GLY A 18 -11.00 16.81 -3.12
CA GLY A 18 -11.23 15.47 -3.63
C GLY A 18 -10.46 15.12 -4.91
N TYR A 19 -10.61 13.88 -5.34
CA TYR A 19 -9.85 13.31 -6.47
C TYR A 19 -10.20 13.97 -7.83
N GLU A 20 -11.43 14.41 -8.02
CA GLU A 20 -11.89 15.07 -9.26
C GLU A 20 -11.07 16.33 -9.59
N ARG A 21 -10.56 17.02 -8.57
CA ARG A 21 -9.72 18.20 -8.74
C ARG A 21 -8.23 17.89 -8.91
N LEU A 22 -7.85 16.63 -8.77
CA LEU A 22 -6.46 16.20 -8.89
C LEU A 22 -6.02 16.12 -10.36
N SER A 23 -5.69 17.26 -10.94
CA SER A 23 -5.11 17.38 -12.29
C SER A 23 -3.66 17.86 -12.22
N ILE A 24 -2.85 17.51 -13.24
CA ILE A 24 -1.44 17.95 -13.29
C ILE A 24 -1.36 19.49 -13.24
N LYS A 25 -2.29 20.17 -13.92
CA LYS A 25 -2.35 21.64 -13.88
C LYS A 25 -2.57 22.15 -12.46
N ASN A 26 -3.60 21.66 -11.77
CA ASN A 26 -3.92 22.13 -10.42
C ASN A 26 -2.77 21.81 -9.45
N ILE A 27 -2.13 20.66 -9.60
CA ILE A 27 -0.97 20.26 -8.79
C ILE A 27 0.20 21.21 -9.03
N CYS A 28 0.50 21.56 -10.27
CA CYS A 28 1.58 22.49 -10.61
C CYS A 28 1.30 23.90 -10.09
N ASP A 29 0.07 24.38 -10.24
CA ASP A 29 -0.38 25.68 -9.75
C ASP A 29 -0.24 25.75 -8.22
N GLU A 30 -0.72 24.74 -7.49
CA GLU A 30 -0.63 24.65 -6.02
C GLU A 30 0.83 24.52 -5.54
N ALA A 31 1.66 23.75 -6.26
CA ALA A 31 3.06 23.54 -5.91
C ALA A 31 3.97 24.73 -6.28
N GLY A 32 3.48 25.68 -7.08
CA GLY A 32 4.27 26.77 -7.62
C GLY A 32 5.38 26.30 -8.57
N VAL A 33 5.11 25.26 -9.39
CA VAL A 33 6.08 24.70 -10.33
C VAL A 33 5.52 24.67 -11.76
N SER A 34 6.40 24.59 -12.75
CA SER A 34 5.98 24.42 -14.15
C SER A 34 5.56 22.99 -14.45
N ASN A 35 4.73 22.78 -15.48
CA ASN A 35 4.43 21.45 -15.99
C ASN A 35 5.70 20.67 -16.36
N GLY A 36 6.72 21.34 -16.91
CA GLY A 36 8.01 20.72 -17.20
C GLY A 36 8.70 20.16 -15.94
N SER A 37 8.61 20.87 -14.81
CA SER A 37 9.11 20.37 -13.52
C SER A 37 8.32 19.14 -13.04
N PHE A 38 7.01 19.10 -13.25
CA PHE A 38 6.22 17.92 -12.94
C PHE A 38 6.70 16.72 -13.75
N TYR A 39 6.78 16.84 -15.08
CA TYR A 39 7.18 15.74 -15.97
C TYR A 39 8.63 15.31 -15.81
N HIS A 40 9.50 16.16 -15.24
CA HIS A 40 10.84 15.77 -14.85
C HIS A 40 10.83 14.74 -13.69
N HIS A 41 9.86 14.81 -12.78
CA HIS A 41 9.76 13.96 -11.59
C HIS A 41 8.75 12.82 -11.73
N PHE A 42 7.66 13.03 -12.46
CA PHE A 42 6.56 12.08 -12.65
C PHE A 42 6.14 12.08 -14.11
N LYS A 43 6.13 10.91 -14.74
CA LYS A 43 5.72 10.79 -16.15
C LYS A 43 4.21 10.97 -16.32
N THR A 44 3.45 10.53 -15.33
CA THR A 44 1.99 10.54 -15.33
C THR A 44 1.45 10.91 -13.94
N LYS A 45 0.15 11.16 -13.86
CA LYS A 45 -0.55 11.27 -12.58
C LYS A 45 -0.50 9.94 -11.81
N ASP A 46 -0.50 8.82 -12.50
CA ASP A 46 -0.44 7.50 -11.89
C ASP A 46 0.89 7.25 -11.19
N ASP A 47 2.01 7.75 -11.75
CA ASP A 47 3.32 7.68 -11.08
C ASP A 47 3.32 8.48 -9.76
N LEU A 48 2.65 9.64 -9.75
CA LEU A 48 2.48 10.42 -8.53
C LEU A 48 1.59 9.71 -7.51
N LEU A 49 0.51 9.04 -7.94
CA LEU A 49 -0.35 8.24 -7.06
C LEU A 49 0.43 7.06 -6.46
N SER A 50 1.27 6.41 -7.25
CA SER A 50 2.11 5.31 -6.78
C SER A 50 3.16 5.79 -5.78
N TYR A 51 3.81 6.91 -6.08
CA TYR A 51 4.72 7.55 -5.14
C TYR A 51 4.04 7.90 -3.81
N TYR A 52 2.76 8.29 -3.86
CA TYR A 52 1.96 8.57 -2.69
C TYR A 52 1.81 7.34 -1.78
N ILE A 53 1.60 6.17 -2.36
CA ILE A 53 1.53 4.90 -1.61
C ILE A 53 2.92 4.45 -1.12
N GLU A 54 3.98 4.75 -1.85
CA GLU A 54 5.36 4.34 -1.55
C GLU A 54 6.02 5.18 -0.46
N GLU A 55 5.68 6.47 -0.36
CA GLU A 55 6.18 7.41 0.68
C GLU A 55 5.56 7.16 2.08
N GLN A 56 4.80 6.08 2.24
CA GLN A 56 4.38 5.67 3.56
C GLN A 56 5.60 5.52 4.48
N PRO A 57 5.50 5.97 5.75
CA PRO A 57 6.47 5.58 6.74
C PRO A 57 6.45 4.05 6.83
N SER A 58 7.29 3.41 6.04
CA SER A 58 7.54 1.99 6.16
C SER A 58 8.01 1.76 7.59
N ILE A 59 7.35 0.87 8.31
CA ILE A 59 8.02 0.26 9.45
C ILE A 59 9.25 -0.37 8.84
N ASN A 60 10.43 0.17 9.17
CA ASN A 60 11.68 -0.42 8.70
C ASN A 60 11.68 -1.88 9.18
N PRO A 61 11.63 -2.87 8.27
CA PRO A 61 11.56 -4.28 8.67
C PRO A 61 12.76 -4.69 9.54
N ASP A 62 13.88 -3.97 9.44
CA ASP A 62 15.07 -4.20 10.26
C ASP A 62 14.89 -3.74 11.73
N LEU A 63 13.86 -2.91 12.01
CA LEU A 63 13.50 -2.49 13.38
C LEU A 63 12.52 -3.45 14.05
N LEU A 64 11.94 -4.40 13.32
CA LEU A 64 11.14 -5.46 13.93
C LEU A 64 12.07 -6.59 14.35
N ASP A 65 12.03 -6.96 15.62
CA ASP A 65 12.73 -8.17 16.07
C ASP A 65 12.21 -9.41 15.33
N PRO A 66 13.05 -10.42 15.04
CA PRO A 66 12.56 -11.67 14.49
C PRO A 66 11.48 -12.25 15.40
N PRO A 67 10.38 -12.82 14.84
CA PRO A 67 9.32 -13.37 15.66
C PRO A 67 9.85 -14.53 16.51
N SER A 68 9.40 -14.61 17.76
CA SER A 68 9.74 -15.69 18.69
C SER A 68 8.74 -16.84 18.64
N SER A 69 7.57 -16.61 18.02
CA SER A 69 6.51 -17.61 17.87
C SER A 69 5.69 -17.37 16.60
N ALA A 70 4.95 -18.39 16.16
CA ALA A 70 4.00 -18.29 15.05
C ALA A 70 2.93 -17.23 15.32
N ASP A 71 2.40 -17.16 16.54
CA ASP A 71 1.37 -16.18 16.89
C ASP A 71 1.89 -14.74 16.83
N GLU A 72 3.12 -14.52 17.30
CA GLU A 72 3.76 -13.20 17.17
C GLU A 72 3.95 -12.81 15.72
N ALA A 73 4.37 -13.76 14.86
CA ALA A 73 4.50 -13.52 13.43
C ALA A 73 3.16 -13.14 12.78
N LYS A 74 2.09 -13.88 13.08
CA LYS A 74 0.75 -13.59 12.56
C LYS A 74 0.26 -12.21 13.00
N ILE A 75 0.40 -11.88 14.29
CA ILE A 75 0.00 -10.58 14.84
C ILE A 75 0.74 -9.43 14.15
N ALA A 76 2.06 -9.56 13.96
CA ALA A 76 2.86 -8.52 13.31
C ALA A 76 2.45 -8.30 11.85
N ILE A 77 2.21 -9.37 11.08
CA ILE A 77 1.74 -9.29 9.70
C ILE A 77 0.39 -8.57 9.63
N ILE A 78 -0.55 -8.96 10.49
CA ILE A 78 -1.87 -8.32 10.55
C ILE A 78 -1.74 -6.83 10.87
N HIS A 79 -0.89 -6.44 11.83
CA HIS A 79 -0.67 -5.03 12.18
C HIS A 79 -0.12 -4.21 11.01
N VAL A 80 0.81 -4.76 10.22
CA VAL A 80 1.30 -4.07 9.01
C VAL A 80 0.16 -3.71 8.06
N TYR A 81 -0.78 -4.64 7.85
CA TYR A 81 -1.90 -4.39 6.93
C TYR A 81 -3.03 -3.57 7.56
N LEU A 82 -3.19 -3.57 8.87
CA LEU A 82 -4.11 -2.64 9.54
C LEU A 82 -3.60 -1.19 9.45
N ASN A 83 -2.30 -0.97 9.59
CA ASN A 83 -1.69 0.35 9.36
C ASN A 83 -1.89 0.79 7.91
N TYR A 84 -1.74 -0.13 6.95
CA TYR A 84 -2.05 0.15 5.56
C TYR A 84 -3.53 0.47 5.34
N ALA A 85 -4.46 -0.23 6.00
CA ALA A 85 -5.89 0.06 5.93
C ALA A 85 -6.22 1.45 6.46
N GLN A 86 -5.66 1.84 7.60
CA GLN A 86 -5.82 3.19 8.14
C GLN A 86 -5.35 4.23 7.13
N TYR A 87 -4.23 3.99 6.47
CA TYR A 87 -3.74 4.90 5.44
C TYR A 87 -4.65 4.97 4.22
N CYS A 88 -5.22 3.85 3.77
CA CYS A 88 -6.23 3.86 2.73
C CYS A 88 -7.43 4.74 3.10
N ARG A 89 -7.85 4.72 4.38
CA ARG A 89 -8.91 5.63 4.86
C ARG A 89 -8.51 7.09 4.80
N GLU A 90 -7.28 7.42 5.16
CA GLU A 90 -6.77 8.80 5.08
C GLU A 90 -6.71 9.32 3.63
N LEU A 91 -6.43 8.44 2.67
CA LEU A 91 -6.46 8.76 1.24
C LEU A 91 -7.87 8.88 0.68
N GLY A 92 -8.80 8.13 1.24
CA GLY A 92 -10.20 8.13 0.86
C GLY A 92 -10.54 7.17 -0.30
N VAL A 93 -11.84 6.87 -0.39
CA VAL A 93 -12.41 5.92 -1.35
C VAL A 93 -12.09 6.29 -2.79
N GLU A 94 -12.29 7.55 -3.17
CA GLU A 94 -12.05 8.01 -4.54
C GLU A 94 -10.61 7.80 -4.99
N PHE A 95 -9.64 8.11 -4.10
CA PHE A 95 -8.24 7.87 -4.40
C PHE A 95 -7.97 6.38 -4.60
N MET A 96 -8.41 5.53 -3.67
CA MET A 96 -8.12 4.10 -3.69
C MET A 96 -8.78 3.39 -4.87
N ALA A 97 -10.02 3.77 -5.24
CA ALA A 97 -10.72 3.27 -6.42
C ALA A 97 -9.98 3.63 -7.73
N ASN A 98 -9.38 4.81 -7.79
CA ASN A 98 -8.59 5.22 -8.95
C ASN A 98 -7.17 4.64 -8.93
N TYR A 99 -6.62 4.38 -7.75
CA TYR A 99 -5.32 3.73 -7.61
C TYR A 99 -5.36 2.25 -8.03
N TYR A 100 -6.30 1.46 -7.49
CA TYR A 100 -6.47 0.04 -7.83
C TYR A 100 -7.36 -0.16 -9.06
N THR A 101 -6.92 0.36 -10.19
CA THR A 101 -7.57 0.18 -11.49
C THR A 101 -6.60 -0.45 -12.49
N PRO A 102 -7.08 -1.33 -13.40
CA PRO A 102 -6.24 -1.87 -14.47
C PRO A 102 -5.64 -0.81 -15.41
N LYS A 103 -6.19 0.41 -15.40
CA LYS A 103 -5.67 1.55 -16.17
C LYS A 103 -4.43 2.18 -15.53
N ASN A 104 -4.19 1.96 -14.24
CA ASN A 104 -3.02 2.48 -13.55
C ASN A 104 -1.75 1.72 -13.98
N GLN A 105 -1.00 2.30 -14.91
CA GLN A 105 0.22 1.69 -15.47
C GLN A 105 1.30 1.45 -14.39
N ALA A 106 1.34 2.26 -13.34
CA ALA A 106 2.29 2.11 -12.26
C ALA A 106 2.08 0.83 -11.41
N LEU A 107 0.89 0.21 -11.51
CA LEU A 107 0.62 -1.09 -10.87
C LEU A 107 1.06 -2.28 -11.73
N ASN A 108 1.45 -2.07 -12.97
CA ASN A 108 1.83 -3.15 -13.87
C ASN A 108 3.13 -3.83 -13.38
N PRO A 109 3.11 -5.14 -13.04
CA PRO A 109 4.29 -5.85 -12.54
C PRO A 109 5.47 -5.86 -13.52
N SER A 110 5.22 -5.71 -14.82
CA SER A 110 6.27 -5.66 -15.85
C SER A 110 7.00 -4.32 -15.92
N ILE A 111 6.42 -3.27 -15.35
CA ILE A 111 6.97 -1.89 -15.34
C ILE A 111 7.53 -1.56 -13.95
N ARG A 112 6.92 -2.10 -12.91
CA ARG A 112 7.26 -1.81 -11.52
C ARG A 112 8.53 -2.55 -11.12
N THR A 113 9.56 -1.79 -10.78
CA THR A 113 10.86 -2.32 -10.35
C THR A 113 10.94 -2.57 -8.84
N GLU A 114 10.09 -1.91 -8.06
CA GLU A 114 10.12 -1.98 -6.60
C GLU A 114 8.81 -2.53 -6.04
N ARG A 115 8.93 -3.32 -4.96
CA ARG A 115 7.78 -3.80 -4.21
C ARG A 115 7.35 -2.74 -3.21
N PRO A 116 6.06 -2.35 -3.19
CA PRO A 116 5.61 -1.34 -2.24
C PRO A 116 5.58 -1.87 -0.81
N TYR A 117 5.70 -0.97 0.15
CA TYR A 117 5.13 -1.19 1.46
C TYR A 117 3.60 -1.49 1.28
N PRO A 118 2.99 -2.44 1.98
CA PRO A 118 3.54 -3.24 3.09
C PRO A 118 4.18 -4.58 2.66
N ILE A 119 4.15 -4.94 1.37
CA ILE A 119 4.59 -6.27 0.90
C ILE A 119 6.06 -6.52 1.25
N LEU A 120 6.93 -5.54 1.02
CA LEU A 120 8.36 -5.68 1.30
C LEU A 120 8.62 -5.92 2.80
N THR A 121 7.89 -5.22 3.67
CA THR A 121 7.99 -5.39 5.12
C THR A 121 7.61 -6.81 5.54
N VAL A 122 6.49 -7.32 5.02
CA VAL A 122 6.02 -8.68 5.33
C VAL A 122 6.96 -9.73 4.75
N GLU A 123 7.47 -9.54 3.54
CA GLU A 123 8.44 -10.46 2.92
C GLU A 123 9.70 -10.61 3.78
N ASN A 124 10.30 -9.49 4.18
CA ASN A 124 11.50 -9.51 5.02
C ASN A 124 11.23 -10.13 6.39
N TYR A 125 10.07 -9.85 6.97
CA TYR A 125 9.67 -10.42 8.25
C TYR A 125 9.46 -11.94 8.16
N LEU A 126 8.77 -12.43 7.13
CA LEU A 126 8.60 -13.87 6.89
C LEU A 126 9.92 -14.58 6.57
N LYS A 127 10.84 -13.96 5.82
CA LYS A 127 12.20 -14.53 5.61
C LYS A 127 12.91 -14.74 6.93
N ARG A 128 12.88 -13.77 7.83
CA ARG A 128 13.49 -13.90 9.17
C ARG A 128 12.81 -14.96 10.03
N ALA A 129 11.49 -15.12 9.92
CA ALA A 129 10.76 -16.19 10.58
C ALA A 129 11.13 -17.59 10.04
N ILE A 130 11.42 -17.69 8.76
CA ILE A 130 11.92 -18.92 8.12
C ILE A 130 13.35 -19.19 8.60
N ASP A 131 14.23 -18.19 8.57
CA ASP A 131 15.64 -18.33 8.92
C ASP A 131 15.84 -18.76 10.39
N ASN A 132 15.01 -18.26 11.30
CA ASN A 132 15.06 -18.64 12.73
C ASN A 132 14.23 -19.88 13.08
N GLY A 133 13.55 -20.49 12.08
CA GLY A 133 12.77 -21.72 12.26
C GLY A 133 11.38 -21.54 12.88
N THR A 134 10.93 -20.32 13.13
CA THR A 134 9.59 -20.00 13.67
C THR A 134 8.49 -20.31 12.66
N PHE A 135 8.78 -20.14 11.35
CA PHE A 135 7.87 -20.45 10.27
C PHE A 135 8.48 -21.47 9.30
N LYS A 136 7.73 -22.52 8.99
CA LYS A 136 8.11 -23.55 8.01
C LYS A 136 7.05 -23.66 6.94
N PRO A 137 7.12 -22.82 5.89
CA PRO A 137 6.08 -22.77 4.86
C PRO A 137 5.98 -24.09 4.09
N THR A 138 4.75 -24.51 3.81
CA THR A 138 4.46 -25.69 2.99
C THR A 138 4.28 -25.34 1.51
N ILE A 139 4.20 -24.06 1.19
CA ILE A 139 4.11 -23.49 -0.17
C ILE A 139 5.18 -22.42 -0.35
N PRO A 140 5.54 -22.05 -1.60
CA PRO A 140 6.52 -21.01 -1.86
C PRO A 140 6.17 -19.66 -1.20
N LEU A 141 7.16 -18.96 -0.66
CA LEU A 141 6.97 -17.64 -0.06
C LEU A 141 6.35 -16.63 -1.03
N SER A 142 6.69 -16.73 -2.33
CA SER A 142 6.08 -15.92 -3.40
C SER A 142 4.57 -16.08 -3.49
N ASP A 143 4.07 -17.29 -3.28
CA ASP A 143 2.64 -17.60 -3.34
C ASP A 143 1.94 -17.05 -2.09
N ILE A 144 2.54 -17.23 -0.90
CA ILE A 144 2.04 -16.65 0.34
C ILE A 144 1.88 -15.12 0.21
N LEU A 145 2.91 -14.44 -0.31
CA LEU A 145 2.86 -12.98 -0.51
C LEU A 145 1.82 -12.57 -1.54
N THR A 146 1.61 -13.40 -2.56
CA THR A 146 0.58 -13.16 -3.58
C THR A 146 -0.81 -13.31 -2.98
N ASP A 147 -1.06 -14.35 -2.20
CA ASP A 147 -2.35 -14.59 -1.54
C ASP A 147 -2.68 -13.48 -0.55
N ILE A 148 -1.73 -13.10 0.31
CA ILE A 148 -1.90 -11.98 1.25
C ILE A 148 -2.25 -10.70 0.47
N ARG A 149 -1.54 -10.40 -0.61
CA ARG A 149 -1.81 -9.24 -1.45
C ARG A 149 -3.22 -9.29 -2.05
N MET A 150 -3.66 -10.43 -2.56
CA MET A 150 -5.01 -10.60 -3.11
C MET A 150 -6.09 -10.41 -2.06
N ILE A 151 -5.90 -10.94 -0.85
CA ILE A 151 -6.81 -10.75 0.29
C ILE A 151 -6.95 -9.26 0.59
N VAL A 152 -5.84 -8.53 0.70
CA VAL A 152 -5.86 -7.11 1.06
C VAL A 152 -6.47 -6.26 -0.05
N ILE A 153 -6.06 -6.46 -1.31
CA ILE A 153 -6.61 -5.72 -2.45
C ILE A 153 -8.12 -5.99 -2.61
N GLY A 154 -8.56 -7.23 -2.41
CA GLY A 154 -9.98 -7.59 -2.43
C GLY A 154 -10.78 -6.82 -1.37
N ASN A 155 -10.25 -6.70 -0.15
CA ASN A 155 -10.89 -5.91 0.91
C ASN A 155 -10.91 -4.40 0.61
N VAL A 156 -9.84 -3.85 0.00
CA VAL A 156 -9.83 -2.45 -0.46
C VAL A 156 -10.89 -2.23 -1.53
N PHE A 157 -10.98 -3.14 -2.50
CA PHE A 157 -11.96 -3.05 -3.58
C PHE A 157 -13.39 -3.10 -3.04
N GLU A 158 -13.68 -4.05 -2.14
CA GLU A 158 -14.99 -4.18 -1.49
C GLU A 158 -15.35 -2.93 -0.69
N TRP A 159 -14.40 -2.36 0.05
CA TRP A 159 -14.58 -1.10 0.75
C TRP A 159 -14.90 0.06 -0.21
N CYS A 160 -14.23 0.12 -1.36
CA CYS A 160 -14.50 1.12 -2.39
C CYS A 160 -15.89 0.93 -3.02
N LEU A 161 -16.31 -0.30 -3.31
CA LEU A 161 -17.65 -0.60 -3.86
C LEU A 161 -18.79 -0.13 -2.94
N HIS A 162 -18.57 -0.16 -1.64
CA HIS A 162 -19.52 0.29 -0.64
C HIS A 162 -19.32 1.75 -0.21
N ASN A 163 -18.61 2.57 -0.99
CA ASN A 163 -18.32 3.97 -0.69
C ASN A 163 -17.73 4.20 0.72
N GLY A 164 -16.93 3.25 1.20
CA GLY A 164 -16.30 3.33 2.51
C GLY A 164 -17.14 2.84 3.69
N ASP A 165 -18.37 2.42 3.45
CA ASP A 165 -19.31 1.97 4.50
C ASP A 165 -19.22 0.45 4.72
N THR A 166 -18.03 0.00 5.16
CA THR A 166 -17.79 -1.39 5.60
C THR A 166 -16.86 -1.40 6.80
N ASP A 167 -16.89 -2.50 7.57
CA ASP A 167 -15.87 -2.77 8.59
C ASP A 167 -14.54 -3.19 7.94
N PHE A 168 -13.88 -2.24 7.30
CA PHE A 168 -12.71 -2.47 6.46
C PHE A 168 -11.56 -3.14 7.21
N GLU A 169 -11.18 -2.59 8.36
CA GLU A 169 -10.11 -3.13 9.20
C GLU A 169 -10.47 -4.49 9.80
N GLY A 170 -11.73 -4.66 10.25
CA GLY A 170 -12.23 -5.93 10.76
C GLY A 170 -12.25 -7.01 9.68
N ASN A 171 -12.60 -6.67 8.45
CA ASN A 171 -12.59 -7.58 7.32
C ASN A 171 -11.17 -8.02 6.95
N ILE A 172 -10.21 -7.08 6.90
CA ILE A 172 -8.78 -7.40 6.68
C ILE A 172 -8.26 -8.30 7.80
N ARG A 173 -8.50 -7.93 9.06
CA ARG A 173 -8.07 -8.72 10.23
C ARG A 173 -8.60 -10.15 10.12
N ARG A 174 -9.91 -10.32 9.95
CA ARG A 174 -10.55 -11.63 9.86
C ARG A 174 -9.99 -12.48 8.72
N SER A 175 -9.91 -11.92 7.52
CA SER A 175 -9.47 -12.64 6.34
C SER A 175 -8.00 -13.06 6.45
N LEU A 176 -7.13 -12.17 6.93
CA LEU A 176 -5.73 -12.49 7.15
C LEU A 176 -5.55 -13.50 8.29
N THR A 177 -6.30 -13.40 9.38
CA THR A 177 -6.24 -14.39 10.48
C THR A 177 -6.55 -15.78 9.95
N HIS A 178 -7.66 -15.96 9.23
CA HIS A 178 -8.03 -17.27 8.70
C HIS A 178 -6.99 -17.82 7.73
N TYR A 179 -6.41 -16.97 6.87
CA TYR A 179 -5.36 -17.40 5.95
C TYR A 179 -4.09 -17.80 6.69
N LEU A 180 -3.62 -16.96 7.60
CA LEU A 180 -2.38 -17.21 8.35
C LEU A 180 -2.50 -18.41 9.29
N ASP A 181 -3.66 -18.65 9.89
CA ASP A 181 -3.91 -19.87 10.70
C ASP A 181 -3.85 -21.16 9.88
N GLY A 182 -4.07 -21.06 8.57
CA GLY A 182 -3.96 -22.20 7.66
C GLY A 182 -2.54 -22.52 7.18
N ILE A 183 -1.59 -21.59 7.33
CA ILE A 183 -0.22 -21.74 6.80
C ILE A 183 0.86 -21.79 7.88
N PHE A 184 0.57 -21.33 9.12
CA PHE A 184 1.42 -21.42 10.30
C PHE A 184 1.03 -22.63 11.17
#